data_6ab11ffa08ae1c8d6dc8b0ad53f0aac0
#
_entry.id   6ab11ffa08ae1c8d6dc8b0ad53f0aac0
#
_cell.length_a   1.000
_cell.length_b   1.000
_cell.length_c   1.000
_cell.angle_alpha   90.00
_cell.angle_beta   90.00
_cell.angle_gamma   90.00
#
_symmetry.space_group_name_H-M   'P 1'
#
loop_
_entity.id
_entity.type
_entity.pdbx_description
1 polymer ?
#
loop_
_entity_poly.entity_id
_entity_poly.type
_entity_poly.pdbx_seq_one_letter_code
_entity_poly.pdbx_strand_id
1 'polypeptide(L)'
;MSKNLTPRYIIIGLVLGWALLTLWPSLQYQMLSSDEIEEMREIGTLETLENKIIKQGLDLKGGIYIVLEVDLPTLVTTLAINKDNKFERTISEVRNSLNENTQQDFFTVFANSVSNNGLRLPRYYDVDYGAKPDDILTSLKEQADDAINRVLEILQNRVDQFGVSEPTIQKQGNRRIIVELAGIQDSDRARALLQSTAQLEFCLVKSPEVTNDILSQIDNIVTVSYTHLTLPTKRIV
;
A
#
# COMPACT_ATOMS: atom_id res chain seq x y z
N MET A 1 65.83 -11.93 10.14
CA MET A 1 64.66 -11.88 11.04
C MET A 1 63.55 -12.69 10.41
N SER A 2 63.39 -13.96 10.79
CA SER A 2 62.28 -14.81 10.33
C SER A 2 61.02 -14.32 11.07
N LYS A 3 60.13 -13.61 10.34
CA LYS A 3 58.80 -13.23 10.87
C LYS A 3 58.05 -14.51 11.11
N ASN A 4 57.77 -14.86 12.36
CA ASN A 4 56.98 -16.01 12.71
C ASN A 4 55.61 -15.90 12.04
N LEU A 5 55.43 -16.63 10.94
CA LEU A 5 54.19 -16.68 10.15
C LEU A 5 53.08 -17.48 10.85
N THR A 6 53.51 -18.41 11.76
CA THR A 6 52.59 -19.27 12.53
C THR A 6 51.43 -18.55 13.24
N PRO A 7 51.65 -17.47 14.03
CA PRO A 7 50.54 -16.81 14.70
C PRO A 7 49.53 -16.17 13.72
N ARG A 8 49.98 -15.76 12.54
CA ARG A 8 49.09 -15.21 11.50
C ARG A 8 48.20 -16.28 10.91
N TYR A 9 48.72 -17.47 10.62
CA TYR A 9 47.88 -18.56 10.11
C TYR A 9 46.89 -19.07 11.17
N ILE A 10 47.27 -19.07 12.45
CA ILE A 10 46.36 -19.42 13.53
C ILE A 10 45.17 -18.41 13.61
N ILE A 11 45.46 -17.10 13.54
CA ILE A 11 44.42 -16.06 13.54
C ILE A 11 43.52 -16.20 12.31
N ILE A 12 44.07 -16.42 11.13
CA ILE A 12 43.30 -16.61 9.89
C ILE A 12 42.39 -17.86 10.03
N GLY A 13 42.95 -18.97 10.52
CA GLY A 13 42.20 -20.20 10.72
C GLY A 13 41.05 -20.03 11.72
N LEU A 14 41.27 -19.27 12.79
CA LEU A 14 40.25 -18.96 13.79
C LEU A 14 39.14 -18.10 13.25
N VAL A 15 39.47 -17.05 12.48
CA VAL A 15 38.50 -16.18 11.79
C VAL A 15 37.68 -16.96 10.75
N LEU A 16 38.34 -17.80 9.94
CA LEU A 16 37.64 -18.64 8.96
C LEU A 16 36.72 -19.66 9.63
N GLY A 17 37.19 -20.30 10.72
CA GLY A 17 36.36 -21.22 11.49
C GLY A 17 35.12 -20.52 12.09
N TRP A 18 35.32 -19.34 12.64
CA TRP A 18 34.22 -18.55 13.15
C TRP A 18 33.23 -18.11 12.05
N ALA A 19 33.74 -17.67 10.90
CA ALA A 19 32.92 -17.32 9.74
C ALA A 19 32.11 -18.53 9.23
N LEU A 20 32.70 -19.73 9.18
CA LEU A 20 32.00 -20.96 8.79
C LEU A 20 30.87 -21.31 9.76
N LEU A 21 31.10 -21.14 11.06
CA LEU A 21 30.09 -21.40 12.08
C LEU A 21 28.92 -20.41 11.99
N THR A 22 29.18 -19.14 11.70
CA THR A 22 28.13 -18.12 11.53
C THR A 22 27.35 -18.26 10.23
N LEU A 23 27.98 -18.76 9.14
CA LEU A 23 27.35 -18.99 7.85
C LEU A 23 26.63 -20.33 7.76
N TRP A 24 26.91 -21.26 8.69
CA TRP A 24 26.35 -22.62 8.66
C TRP A 24 24.82 -22.67 8.57
N PRO A 25 24.05 -21.89 9.36
CA PRO A 25 22.58 -21.88 9.25
C PRO A 25 22.08 -21.45 7.88
N SER A 26 22.76 -20.47 7.25
CA SER A 26 22.38 -19.98 5.92
C SER A 26 22.63 -21.03 4.84
N LEU A 27 23.72 -21.79 4.95
CA LEU A 27 24.04 -22.87 4.04
C LEU A 27 23.07 -24.05 4.21
N GLN A 28 22.73 -24.37 5.44
CA GLN A 28 21.74 -25.41 5.77
C GLN A 28 20.38 -25.08 5.18
N TYR A 29 19.91 -23.85 5.32
CA TYR A 29 18.63 -23.40 4.75
C TYR A 29 18.61 -23.49 3.21
N GLN A 30 19.72 -23.18 2.55
CA GLN A 30 19.82 -23.25 1.09
C GLN A 30 19.84 -24.69 0.55
N MET A 31 20.19 -25.67 1.37
CA MET A 31 20.22 -27.09 1.02
C MET A 31 18.90 -27.82 1.31
N LEU A 32 17.96 -27.19 2.03
CA LEU A 32 16.65 -27.76 2.34
C LEU A 32 15.77 -27.85 1.09
N SER A 33 15.09 -28.97 0.94
CA SER A 33 14.05 -29.18 -0.06
C SER A 33 12.76 -28.41 0.29
N SER A 34 11.93 -28.13 -0.71
CA SER A 34 10.63 -27.47 -0.51
C SER A 34 9.73 -28.23 0.46
N ASP A 35 9.76 -29.54 0.41
CA ASP A 35 8.96 -30.43 1.27
C ASP A 35 9.43 -30.36 2.75
N GLU A 36 10.75 -30.32 2.96
CA GLU A 36 11.34 -30.17 4.29
C GLU A 36 11.07 -28.78 4.91
N ILE A 37 11.02 -27.75 4.10
CA ILE A 37 10.65 -26.39 4.54
C ILE A 37 9.19 -26.36 5.01
N GLU A 38 8.30 -27.06 4.31
CA GLU A 38 6.88 -27.11 4.65
C GLU A 38 6.66 -27.89 5.97
N GLU A 39 7.35 -29.00 6.14
CA GLU A 39 7.35 -29.80 7.37
C GLU A 39 7.91 -29.01 8.58
N MET A 40 9.01 -28.27 8.39
CA MET A 40 9.58 -27.41 9.43
C MET A 40 8.67 -26.21 9.79
N ARG A 41 7.86 -25.76 8.84
CA ARG A 41 6.86 -24.71 9.08
C ARG A 41 5.72 -25.22 9.97
N GLU A 42 5.22 -26.42 9.73
CA GLU A 42 4.17 -27.03 10.56
C GLU A 42 4.65 -27.29 12.01
N ILE A 43 5.93 -27.66 12.16
CA ILE A 43 6.54 -27.91 13.49
C ILE A 43 6.92 -26.59 14.21
N GLY A 44 6.92 -25.44 13.52
CA GLY A 44 7.29 -24.13 14.09
C GLY A 44 8.81 -23.92 14.27
N THR A 45 9.65 -24.82 13.74
CA THR A 45 11.12 -24.72 13.84
C THR A 45 11.72 -23.83 12.75
N LEU A 46 10.98 -23.58 11.68
CA LEU A 46 11.40 -22.75 10.54
C LEU A 46 11.73 -21.32 10.99
N GLU A 47 10.88 -20.73 11.84
CA GLU A 47 11.06 -19.37 12.33
C GLU A 47 12.38 -19.18 13.11
N THR A 48 12.79 -20.20 13.87
CA THR A 48 14.06 -20.17 14.62
C THR A 48 15.29 -20.25 13.70
N LEU A 49 15.16 -20.92 12.57
CA LEU A 49 16.17 -20.98 11.51
C LEU A 49 16.21 -19.68 10.71
N GLU A 50 15.07 -19.15 10.29
CA GLU A 50 14.95 -17.90 9.55
C GLU A 50 15.54 -16.71 10.31
N ASN A 51 15.43 -16.69 11.62
CA ASN A 51 16.05 -15.67 12.47
C ASN A 51 17.59 -15.75 12.56
N LYS A 52 18.18 -16.88 12.16
CA LYS A 52 19.64 -17.10 12.20
C LYS A 52 20.32 -17.01 10.85
N ILE A 53 19.57 -17.03 9.76
CA ILE A 53 20.11 -16.91 8.40
C ILE A 53 20.38 -15.46 8.04
N ILE A 54 21.29 -15.24 7.10
CA ILE A 54 21.51 -13.94 6.51
C ILE A 54 20.32 -13.61 5.63
N LYS A 55 19.58 -12.56 6.00
CA LYS A 55 18.41 -12.09 5.24
C LYS A 55 18.87 -11.50 3.93
N GLN A 56 18.34 -12.04 2.85
CA GLN A 56 18.66 -11.61 1.49
C GLN A 56 17.66 -10.52 1.07
N GLY A 57 18.18 -9.40 0.58
CA GLY A 57 17.35 -8.32 0.03
C GLY A 57 16.63 -8.70 -1.27
N LEU A 58 15.83 -7.77 -1.78
CA LEU A 58 15.02 -7.91 -2.98
C LEU A 58 15.84 -8.36 -4.21
N ASP A 59 17.07 -7.86 -4.34
CA ASP A 59 17.96 -8.14 -5.46
C ASP A 59 18.44 -9.60 -5.54
N LEU A 60 18.52 -10.29 -4.38
CA LEU A 60 19.02 -11.66 -4.29
C LEU A 60 17.90 -12.70 -4.18
N LYS A 61 16.84 -12.38 -3.44
CA LYS A 61 15.73 -13.30 -3.22
C LYS A 61 14.59 -13.11 -4.23
N GLY A 62 14.65 -12.01 -5.01
CA GLY A 62 13.53 -11.53 -5.80
C GLY A 62 12.43 -10.97 -4.91
N GLY A 63 11.37 -10.47 -5.51
CA GLY A 63 10.25 -9.91 -4.77
C GLY A 63 9.56 -8.79 -5.53
N ILE A 64 8.80 -7.98 -4.80
CA ILE A 64 7.95 -6.95 -5.37
C ILE A 64 8.35 -5.59 -4.83
N TYR A 65 8.52 -4.65 -5.75
CA TYR A 65 8.70 -3.23 -5.48
C TYR A 65 7.45 -2.48 -5.91
N ILE A 66 6.74 -1.88 -4.96
CA ILE A 66 5.49 -1.14 -5.22
C ILE A 66 5.67 0.30 -4.73
N VAL A 67 5.30 1.26 -5.59
CA VAL A 67 5.19 2.66 -5.23
C VAL A 67 3.70 3.00 -5.12
N LEU A 68 3.27 3.35 -3.93
CA LEU A 68 1.93 3.86 -3.66
C LEU A 68 1.97 5.38 -3.61
N GLU A 69 0.95 6.01 -4.16
CA GLU A 69 0.81 7.46 -4.12
C GLU A 69 -0.50 7.84 -3.43
N VAL A 70 -0.40 8.74 -2.45
CA VAL A 70 -1.57 9.25 -1.73
C VAL A 70 -2.26 10.30 -2.58
N ASP A 71 -3.56 10.16 -2.81
CA ASP A 71 -4.39 11.11 -3.54
C ASP A 71 -4.70 12.35 -2.67
N LEU A 72 -3.71 13.25 -2.59
CA LEU A 72 -3.84 14.50 -1.84
C LEU A 72 -4.96 15.42 -2.38
N PRO A 73 -5.20 15.53 -3.69
CA PRO A 73 -6.37 16.23 -4.22
C PRO A 73 -7.69 15.76 -3.61
N THR A 74 -7.89 14.46 -3.54
CA THR A 74 -9.09 13.88 -2.91
C THR A 74 -9.13 14.15 -1.41
N LEU A 75 -8.02 14.05 -0.70
CA LEU A 75 -7.94 14.37 0.73
C LEU A 75 -8.37 15.82 0.99
N VAL A 76 -7.76 16.78 0.30
CA VAL A 76 -8.06 18.21 0.43
C VAL A 76 -9.52 18.51 0.06
N THR A 77 -10.08 17.82 -0.93
CA THR A 77 -11.49 17.93 -1.30
C THR A 77 -12.40 17.37 -0.21
N THR A 78 -12.02 16.29 0.43
CA THR A 78 -12.81 15.66 1.50
C THR A 78 -12.85 16.54 2.74
N LEU A 79 -11.76 17.22 3.06
CA LEU A 79 -11.67 18.16 4.17
C LEU A 79 -12.43 19.47 3.93
N ALA A 80 -12.75 19.78 2.67
CA ALA A 80 -13.49 20.99 2.33
C ALA A 80 -14.99 20.87 2.70
N ILE A 81 -15.51 21.86 3.39
CA ILE A 81 -16.93 21.95 3.81
C ILE A 81 -17.80 22.39 2.63
N ASN A 82 -17.35 23.41 1.90
CA ASN A 82 -18.05 23.95 0.74
C ASN A 82 -17.35 23.52 -0.55
N LYS A 83 -18.12 22.94 -1.48
CA LYS A 83 -17.59 22.42 -2.76
C LYS A 83 -18.38 23.09 -3.89
N ASP A 84 -18.02 24.33 -4.20
CA ASP A 84 -18.62 25.04 -5.34
C ASP A 84 -17.87 24.71 -6.64
N ASN A 85 -18.49 25.02 -7.77
CA ASN A 85 -17.92 24.77 -9.10
C ASN A 85 -16.52 25.42 -9.30
N LYS A 86 -16.24 26.51 -8.58
CA LYS A 86 -14.97 27.20 -8.65
C LYS A 86 -13.87 26.38 -7.94
N PHE A 87 -14.20 25.83 -6.78
CA PHE A 87 -13.33 24.94 -6.03
C PHE A 87 -13.02 23.66 -6.83
N GLU A 88 -14.05 22.99 -7.36
CA GLU A 88 -13.90 21.77 -8.14
C GLU A 88 -13.03 21.96 -9.39
N ARG A 89 -13.20 23.09 -10.10
CA ARG A 89 -12.34 23.45 -11.24
C ARG A 89 -10.87 23.61 -10.81
N THR A 90 -10.64 24.29 -9.70
CA THR A 90 -9.27 24.50 -9.20
C THR A 90 -8.63 23.17 -8.81
N ILE A 91 -9.36 22.26 -8.15
CA ILE A 91 -8.86 20.92 -7.84
C ILE A 91 -8.57 20.11 -9.10
N SER A 92 -9.43 20.23 -10.13
CA SER A 92 -9.21 19.56 -11.42
C SER A 92 -7.95 20.07 -12.13
N GLU A 93 -7.71 21.38 -12.10
CA GLU A 93 -6.48 21.99 -12.62
C GLU A 93 -5.23 21.50 -11.88
N VAL A 94 -5.29 21.44 -10.54
CA VAL A 94 -4.20 20.91 -9.73
C VAL A 94 -3.93 19.45 -10.09
N ARG A 95 -4.97 18.62 -10.22
CA ARG A 95 -4.85 17.22 -10.61
C ARG A 95 -4.20 17.06 -12.00
N ASN A 96 -4.60 17.85 -12.95
CA ASN A 96 -4.01 17.84 -14.30
C ASN A 96 -2.54 18.25 -14.27
N SER A 97 -2.19 19.32 -13.57
CA SER A 97 -0.79 19.76 -13.43
C SER A 97 0.10 18.71 -12.75
N LEU A 98 -0.42 17.98 -11.79
CA LEU A 98 0.30 16.88 -11.14
C LEU A 98 0.47 15.65 -12.03
N ASN A 99 -0.50 15.38 -12.90
CA ASN A 99 -0.40 14.30 -13.88
C ASN A 99 0.63 14.61 -14.98
N GLU A 100 0.72 15.88 -15.41
CA GLU A 100 1.72 16.34 -16.37
C GLU A 100 3.14 16.32 -15.80
N ASN A 101 3.29 16.67 -14.53
CA ASN A 101 4.57 16.68 -13.86
C ASN A 101 4.48 16.06 -12.44
N THR A 102 4.70 14.78 -12.38
CA THR A 102 4.61 13.96 -11.16
C THR A 102 5.63 14.34 -10.06
N GLN A 103 6.63 15.15 -10.40
CA GLN A 103 7.67 15.56 -9.44
C GLN A 103 7.34 16.85 -8.66
N GLN A 104 6.28 17.56 -9.07
CA GLN A 104 5.90 18.80 -8.39
C GLN A 104 5.31 18.52 -6.99
N ASP A 105 5.62 19.42 -6.06
CA ASP A 105 4.99 19.39 -4.75
C ASP A 105 3.53 19.81 -4.82
N PHE A 106 2.63 18.96 -4.29
CA PHE A 106 1.20 19.19 -4.32
C PHE A 106 0.81 20.55 -3.72
N PHE A 107 1.32 20.87 -2.53
CA PHE A 107 0.92 22.09 -1.82
C PHE A 107 1.39 23.35 -2.54
N THR A 108 2.53 23.30 -3.23
CA THR A 108 3.00 24.40 -4.07
C THR A 108 2.07 24.61 -5.28
N VAL A 109 1.70 23.54 -5.97
CA VAL A 109 0.76 23.62 -7.12
C VAL A 109 -0.61 24.08 -6.65
N PHE A 110 -1.09 23.54 -5.52
CA PHE A 110 -2.38 23.93 -4.94
C PHE A 110 -2.41 25.41 -4.55
N ALA A 111 -1.40 25.90 -3.82
CA ALA A 111 -1.31 27.31 -3.44
C ALA A 111 -1.31 28.24 -4.66
N ASN A 112 -0.54 27.92 -5.70
CA ASN A 112 -0.51 28.69 -6.95
C ASN A 112 -1.88 28.70 -7.64
N SER A 113 -2.54 27.56 -7.76
CA SER A 113 -3.88 27.44 -8.37
C SER A 113 -4.94 28.18 -7.59
N VAL A 114 -4.89 28.11 -6.25
CA VAL A 114 -5.76 28.89 -5.35
C VAL A 114 -5.59 30.38 -5.56
N SER A 115 -4.33 30.86 -5.66
CA SER A 115 -4.00 32.26 -5.88
C SER A 115 -4.46 32.73 -7.27
N ASN A 116 -4.16 31.95 -8.31
CA ASN A 116 -4.52 32.28 -9.70
C ASN A 116 -6.04 32.34 -9.90
N ASN A 117 -6.78 31.43 -9.28
CA ASN A 117 -8.23 31.38 -9.35
C ASN A 117 -8.91 32.32 -8.33
N GLY A 118 -8.15 33.01 -7.48
CA GLY A 118 -8.69 33.90 -6.47
C GLY A 118 -9.67 33.20 -5.51
N LEU A 119 -9.32 31.97 -5.06
CA LEU A 119 -10.08 31.27 -4.03
C LEU A 119 -9.76 31.82 -2.65
N ARG A 120 -10.77 32.01 -1.83
CA ARG A 120 -10.60 32.37 -0.43
C ARG A 120 -10.70 31.10 0.41
N LEU A 121 -9.56 30.53 0.81
CA LEU A 121 -9.48 29.26 1.56
C LEU A 121 -10.36 29.22 2.82
N PRO A 122 -10.52 30.30 3.63
CA PRO A 122 -11.38 30.29 4.80
C PRO A 122 -12.85 29.99 4.52
N ARG A 123 -13.28 30.11 3.26
CA ARG A 123 -14.66 29.76 2.85
C ARG A 123 -14.88 28.25 2.69
N TYR A 124 -13.80 27.55 2.41
CA TYR A 124 -13.85 26.12 2.06
C TYR A 124 -13.43 25.21 3.22
N TYR A 125 -12.71 25.72 4.19
CA TYR A 125 -12.26 24.97 5.35
C TYR A 125 -12.80 25.59 6.64
N ASP A 126 -13.03 24.76 7.66
CA ASP A 126 -13.55 25.18 8.96
C ASP A 126 -12.47 25.90 9.79
N VAL A 127 -12.24 27.14 9.44
CA VAL A 127 -11.29 28.05 10.12
C VAL A 127 -11.91 29.42 10.26
N ASP A 128 -11.43 30.17 11.25
CA ASP A 128 -11.88 31.53 11.47
C ASP A 128 -11.76 32.40 10.22
N TYR A 129 -12.77 33.21 9.93
CA TYR A 129 -12.86 34.06 8.74
C TYR A 129 -11.66 35.03 8.54
N GLY A 130 -10.86 35.21 9.58
CA GLY A 130 -9.65 36.02 9.60
C GLY A 130 -8.35 35.24 9.41
N ALA A 131 -8.39 33.91 9.27
CA ALA A 131 -7.22 33.09 9.10
C ALA A 131 -6.50 33.43 7.79
N LYS A 132 -5.18 33.51 7.84
CA LYS A 132 -4.36 33.75 6.64
C LYS A 132 -4.36 32.49 5.77
N PRO A 133 -4.31 32.63 4.43
CA PRO A 133 -4.21 31.48 3.53
C PRO A 133 -3.05 30.55 3.86
N ASP A 134 -1.91 31.09 4.30
CA ASP A 134 -0.72 30.32 4.65
C ASP A 134 -0.93 29.44 5.89
N ASP A 135 -1.71 29.91 6.88
CA ASP A 135 -2.02 29.14 8.09
C ASP A 135 -2.90 27.94 7.73
N ILE A 136 -3.84 28.13 6.80
CA ILE A 136 -4.71 27.05 6.30
C ILE A 136 -3.92 26.03 5.49
N LEU A 137 -3.02 26.48 4.63
CA LEU A 137 -2.14 25.60 3.86
C LEU A 137 -1.24 24.78 4.78
N THR A 138 -0.74 25.39 5.85
CA THR A 138 0.07 24.69 6.86
C THR A 138 -0.75 23.63 7.57
N SER A 139 -1.96 23.95 8.01
CA SER A 139 -2.87 22.99 8.66
C SER A 139 -3.26 21.84 7.72
N LEU A 140 -3.53 22.11 6.44
CA LEU A 140 -3.79 21.07 5.45
C LEU A 140 -2.59 20.16 5.22
N LYS A 141 -1.39 20.72 5.24
CA LYS A 141 -0.14 19.96 5.14
C LYS A 141 0.06 19.04 6.33
N GLU A 142 -0.17 19.54 7.55
CA GLU A 142 -0.10 18.73 8.77
C GLU A 142 -1.13 17.59 8.74
N GLN A 143 -2.37 17.86 8.34
CA GLN A 143 -3.39 16.83 8.19
C GLN A 143 -3.05 15.79 7.12
N ALA A 144 -2.40 16.21 6.03
CA ALA A 144 -1.92 15.29 5.01
C ALA A 144 -0.78 14.40 5.53
N ASP A 145 0.17 14.97 6.27
CA ASP A 145 1.26 14.22 6.89
C ASP A 145 0.73 13.20 7.91
N ASP A 146 -0.25 13.58 8.73
CA ASP A 146 -0.92 12.68 9.66
C ASP A 146 -1.67 11.56 8.92
N ALA A 147 -2.35 11.88 7.82
CA ALA A 147 -3.01 10.87 6.99
C ALA A 147 -2.02 9.87 6.40
N ILE A 148 -0.87 10.34 5.91
CA ILE A 148 0.20 9.48 5.38
C ILE A 148 0.77 8.59 6.47
N ASN A 149 1.01 9.11 7.67
CA ASN A 149 1.51 8.32 8.80
C ASN A 149 0.51 7.21 9.18
N ARG A 150 -0.79 7.51 9.19
CA ARG A 150 -1.83 6.48 9.41
C ARG A 150 -1.83 5.42 8.30
N VAL A 151 -1.65 5.83 7.05
CA VAL A 151 -1.55 4.88 5.92
C VAL A 151 -0.32 3.98 6.06
N LEU A 152 0.83 4.52 6.49
CA LEU A 152 2.03 3.72 6.75
C LEU A 152 1.77 2.65 7.81
N GLU A 153 1.14 3.01 8.92
CA GLU A 153 0.78 2.06 9.99
C GLU A 153 -0.19 0.97 9.50
N ILE A 154 -1.21 1.36 8.71
CA ILE A 154 -2.15 0.41 8.11
C ILE A 154 -1.43 -0.55 7.15
N LEU A 155 -0.55 -0.03 6.30
CA LEU A 155 0.22 -0.84 5.36
C LEU A 155 1.14 -1.82 6.09
N GLN A 156 1.81 -1.37 7.16
CA GLN A 156 2.67 -2.22 7.97
C GLN A 156 1.88 -3.37 8.60
N ASN A 157 0.74 -3.07 9.24
CA ASN A 157 -0.13 -4.10 9.82
C ASN A 157 -0.64 -5.12 8.78
N ARG A 158 -0.95 -4.67 7.56
CA ARG A 158 -1.40 -5.56 6.47
C ARG A 158 -0.28 -6.46 5.97
N VAL A 159 0.90 -5.91 5.80
CA VAL A 159 2.06 -6.66 5.31
C VAL A 159 2.51 -7.67 6.36
N ASP A 160 2.47 -7.32 7.65
CA ASP A 160 2.76 -8.23 8.76
C ASP A 160 1.77 -9.41 8.78
N GLN A 161 0.46 -9.14 8.57
CA GLN A 161 -0.57 -10.18 8.45
C GLN A 161 -0.37 -11.11 7.23
N PHE A 162 0.28 -10.59 6.19
CA PHE A 162 0.61 -11.39 5.01
C PHE A 162 1.77 -12.36 5.23
N GLY A 163 2.49 -12.23 6.35
CA GLY A 163 3.59 -13.11 6.73
C GLY A 163 4.86 -12.89 5.93
N VAL A 164 5.08 -11.68 5.42
CA VAL A 164 6.31 -11.32 4.71
C VAL A 164 7.42 -11.10 5.74
N SER A 165 8.52 -11.80 5.55
CA SER A 165 9.71 -11.58 6.38
C SER A 165 10.35 -10.24 6.00
N GLU A 166 10.39 -9.29 6.95
CA GLU A 166 11.08 -7.99 6.85
C GLU A 166 10.69 -7.14 5.63
N PRO A 167 9.44 -6.67 5.59
CA PRO A 167 9.04 -5.71 4.58
C PRO A 167 9.75 -4.37 4.82
N THR A 168 10.17 -3.71 3.74
CA THR A 168 10.64 -2.33 3.80
C THR A 168 9.51 -1.41 3.38
N ILE A 169 9.00 -0.60 4.31
CA ILE A 169 7.96 0.40 4.03
C ILE A 169 8.52 1.77 4.38
N GLN A 170 8.66 2.64 3.39
CA GLN A 170 9.28 3.95 3.57
C GLN A 170 8.50 5.06 2.89
N LYS A 171 8.39 6.21 3.56
CA LYS A 171 7.85 7.44 2.98
C LYS A 171 8.90 8.05 2.04
N GLN A 172 8.51 8.34 0.82
CA GLN A 172 9.33 9.04 -0.17
C GLN A 172 8.68 10.38 -0.55
N GLY A 173 9.29 11.48 -0.08
CA GLY A 173 8.73 12.81 -0.29
C GLY A 173 7.40 13.01 0.45
N ASN A 174 6.51 13.84 -0.11
CA ASN A 174 5.30 14.29 0.58
C ASN A 174 4.05 13.43 0.26
N ARG A 175 4.11 12.49 -0.68
CA ARG A 175 2.92 11.75 -1.13
C ARG A 175 3.15 10.31 -1.54
N ARG A 176 4.41 9.85 -1.58
CA ARG A 176 4.73 8.48 -2.01
C ARG A 176 5.14 7.61 -0.85
N ILE A 177 4.76 6.36 -0.93
CA ILE A 177 5.18 5.30 -0.01
C ILE A 177 5.76 4.19 -0.87
N ILE A 178 7.00 3.82 -0.58
CA ILE A 178 7.67 2.68 -1.18
C ILE A 178 7.43 1.48 -0.29
N VAL A 179 7.00 0.38 -0.90
CA VAL A 179 6.81 -0.91 -0.25
C VAL A 179 7.63 -1.95 -1.00
N GLU A 180 8.61 -2.53 -0.30
CA GLU A 180 9.46 -3.59 -0.81
C GLU A 180 9.15 -4.88 -0.04
N LEU A 181 8.77 -5.91 -0.78
CA LEU A 181 8.36 -7.20 -0.24
C LEU A 181 9.27 -8.28 -0.83
N ALA A 182 10.28 -8.69 -0.07
CA ALA A 182 11.22 -9.71 -0.51
C ALA A 182 10.58 -11.10 -0.47
N GLY A 183 10.89 -11.94 -1.47
CA GLY A 183 10.49 -13.35 -1.52
C GLY A 183 9.04 -13.61 -1.92
N ILE A 184 8.27 -12.60 -2.29
CA ILE A 184 6.90 -12.78 -2.80
C ILE A 184 6.95 -13.03 -4.30
N GLN A 185 6.32 -14.12 -4.74
CA GLN A 185 6.20 -14.49 -6.16
C GLN A 185 4.86 -14.02 -6.77
N ASP A 186 3.80 -13.94 -5.96
CA ASP A 186 2.48 -13.53 -6.40
C ASP A 186 2.29 -12.01 -6.27
N SER A 187 2.61 -11.31 -7.35
CA SER A 187 2.50 -9.84 -7.42
C SER A 187 1.06 -9.34 -7.36
N ASP A 188 0.10 -10.11 -7.91
CA ASP A 188 -1.29 -9.66 -8.00
C ASP A 188 -1.96 -9.76 -6.65
N ARG A 189 -1.67 -10.80 -5.89
CA ARG A 189 -2.15 -10.97 -4.51
C ARG A 189 -1.59 -9.88 -3.58
N ALA A 190 -0.29 -9.58 -3.69
CA ALA A 190 0.31 -8.50 -2.90
C ALA A 190 -0.27 -7.13 -3.25
N ARG A 191 -0.48 -6.86 -4.54
CA ARG A 191 -1.10 -5.63 -5.00
C ARG A 191 -2.55 -5.50 -4.50
N ALA A 192 -3.35 -6.55 -4.62
CA ALA A 192 -4.72 -6.58 -4.13
C ALA A 192 -4.81 -6.31 -2.62
N LEU A 193 -3.89 -6.87 -1.84
CA LEU A 193 -3.80 -6.62 -0.39
C LEU A 193 -3.50 -5.16 -0.07
N LEU A 194 -2.51 -4.58 -0.74
CA LEU A 194 -2.07 -3.21 -0.49
C LEU A 194 -3.08 -2.17 -0.99
N GLN A 195 -3.75 -2.45 -2.11
CA GLN A 195 -4.75 -1.56 -2.70
C GLN A 195 -6.13 -1.66 -2.06
N SER A 196 -6.39 -2.72 -1.28
CA SER A 196 -7.68 -2.86 -0.61
C SER A 196 -7.90 -1.68 0.36
N THR A 197 -8.82 -0.79 0.01
CA THR A 197 -9.25 0.30 0.88
C THR A 197 -10.40 -0.21 1.75
N ALA A 198 -10.22 -0.18 3.06
CA ALA A 198 -11.30 -0.45 4.00
C ALA A 198 -11.90 0.89 4.43
N GLN A 199 -12.87 1.38 3.67
CA GLN A 199 -13.69 2.50 4.10
C GLN A 199 -14.83 1.93 4.96
N LEU A 200 -14.89 2.32 6.22
CA LEU A 200 -16.01 1.97 7.09
C LEU A 200 -17.21 2.85 6.74
N GLU A 201 -18.24 2.24 6.18
CA GLU A 201 -19.48 2.91 5.87
C GLU A 201 -20.59 2.37 6.77
N PHE A 202 -21.31 3.28 7.45
CA PHE A 202 -22.50 2.93 8.19
C PHE A 202 -23.71 3.14 7.30
N CYS A 203 -24.30 2.05 6.82
CA CYS A 203 -25.51 2.10 6.04
C CYS A 203 -26.72 1.74 6.89
N LEU A 204 -27.75 2.57 6.84
CA LEU A 204 -29.05 2.23 7.46
C LEU A 204 -29.68 1.10 6.63
N VAL A 205 -29.87 -0.04 7.27
CA VAL A 205 -30.54 -1.18 6.64
C VAL A 205 -32.04 -0.86 6.54
N LYS A 206 -32.61 -1.01 5.35
CA LYS A 206 -34.05 -0.91 5.15
C LYS A 206 -34.75 -2.08 5.84
N SER A 207 -36.05 -1.88 6.16
CA SER A 207 -36.83 -2.94 6.76
C SER A 207 -36.86 -4.22 5.91
N PRO A 208 -36.94 -5.41 6.52
CA PRO A 208 -36.94 -6.68 5.79
C PRO A 208 -38.04 -6.76 4.71
N GLU A 209 -39.19 -6.11 4.94
CA GLU A 209 -40.27 -6.06 3.98
C GLU A 209 -39.90 -5.37 2.67
N VAL A 210 -39.27 -4.18 2.77
CA VAL A 210 -38.79 -3.44 1.59
C VAL A 210 -37.64 -4.18 0.87
N THR A 211 -36.80 -4.84 1.66
CA THR A 211 -35.66 -5.59 1.10
C THR A 211 -36.15 -6.83 0.33
N ASN A 212 -37.11 -7.57 0.88
CA ASN A 212 -37.68 -8.73 0.23
C ASN A 212 -38.45 -8.36 -1.04
N ASP A 213 -39.14 -7.22 -1.03
CA ASP A 213 -39.87 -6.74 -2.22
C ASP A 213 -38.88 -6.39 -3.35
N ILE A 214 -37.78 -5.70 -3.04
CA ILE A 214 -36.73 -5.37 -4.01
C ILE A 214 -36.06 -6.66 -4.53
N LEU A 215 -35.73 -7.60 -3.67
CA LEU A 215 -35.13 -8.88 -4.07
C LEU A 215 -36.05 -9.68 -4.98
N SER A 216 -37.35 -9.74 -4.69
CA SER A 216 -38.33 -10.42 -5.55
C SER A 216 -38.48 -9.76 -6.92
N GLN A 217 -38.38 -8.42 -6.99
CA GLN A 217 -38.37 -7.71 -8.26
C GLN A 217 -37.12 -8.02 -9.08
N ILE A 218 -35.94 -8.07 -8.45
CA ILE A 218 -34.67 -8.46 -9.10
C ILE A 218 -34.75 -9.89 -9.61
N ASP A 219 -35.25 -10.83 -8.81
CA ASP A 219 -35.40 -12.22 -9.20
C ASP A 219 -36.32 -12.38 -10.42
N ASN A 220 -37.42 -11.64 -10.46
CA ASN A 220 -38.34 -11.62 -11.60
C ASN A 220 -37.63 -11.08 -12.85
N ILE A 221 -36.86 -10.02 -12.76
CA ILE A 221 -36.12 -9.44 -13.90
C ILE A 221 -35.06 -10.42 -14.41
N VAL A 222 -34.30 -11.04 -13.50
CA VAL A 222 -33.29 -12.04 -13.84
C VAL A 222 -33.91 -13.25 -14.51
N THR A 223 -35.03 -13.78 -13.98
CA THR A 223 -35.76 -14.92 -14.55
C THR A 223 -36.27 -14.61 -15.96
N VAL A 224 -36.81 -13.40 -16.19
CA VAL A 224 -37.25 -12.97 -17.52
C VAL A 224 -36.08 -12.85 -18.48
N SER A 225 -34.93 -12.32 -18.03
CA SER A 225 -33.72 -12.23 -18.86
C SER A 225 -33.17 -13.58 -19.27
N TYR A 226 -33.19 -14.58 -18.38
CA TYR A 226 -32.75 -15.94 -18.69
C TYR A 226 -33.72 -16.68 -19.65
N THR A 227 -35.02 -16.45 -19.54
CA THR A 227 -36.00 -17.10 -20.44
C THR A 227 -35.93 -16.57 -21.88
N HIS A 228 -35.49 -15.34 -22.09
CA HIS A 228 -35.26 -14.79 -23.43
C HIS A 228 -33.97 -15.28 -24.10
N LEU A 229 -33.02 -15.82 -23.36
CA LEU A 229 -31.78 -16.39 -23.91
C LEU A 229 -31.90 -17.84 -24.41
N THR A 230 -32.95 -18.56 -24.03
CA THR A 230 -33.28 -19.88 -24.56
C THR A 230 -34.28 -19.77 -25.69
N LEU A 231 -33.85 -19.37 -26.88
CA LEU A 231 -34.63 -19.53 -28.10
C LEU A 231 -34.81 -21.02 -28.38
N PRO A 232 -36.05 -21.50 -28.54
CA PRO A 232 -36.25 -22.88 -28.93
C PRO A 232 -35.71 -23.09 -30.36
N THR A 233 -34.69 -23.91 -30.50
CA THR A 233 -34.26 -24.44 -31.79
C THR A 233 -35.40 -25.22 -32.40
N LYS A 234 -36.15 -24.61 -33.30
CA LYS A 234 -37.18 -25.24 -34.09
C LYS A 234 -36.50 -26.26 -35.00
N ARG A 235 -36.59 -27.54 -34.67
CA ARG A 235 -36.20 -28.63 -35.55
C ARG A 235 -37.09 -28.57 -36.78
N ILE A 236 -36.52 -28.29 -37.94
CA ILE A 236 -37.15 -28.46 -39.24
C ILE A 236 -36.94 -29.93 -39.61
N VAL A 237 -38.03 -30.65 -39.74
CA VAL A 237 -38.11 -31.98 -40.35
C VAL A 237 -38.19 -31.80 -41.86
#